data_7c2a2f95e6e4817723ee8b9cbe72c11a
#
_entry.id   7c2a2f95e6e4817723ee8b9cbe72c11a
#
_cell.length_a   1.000
_cell.length_b   1.000
_cell.length_c   1.000
_cell.angle_alpha   90.00
_cell.angle_beta   90.00
_cell.angle_gamma   90.00
#
_symmetry.space_group_name_H-M   'P 1'
#
loop_
_entity.id
_entity.type
_entity.pdbx_description
1 polymer ?
#
loop_
_entity_poly.entity_id
_entity_poly.type
_entity_poly.pdbx_seq_one_letter_code
_entity_poly.pdbx_strand_id
1 'polypeptide(L)'
;MKPAHEKYIPFVPLKMARRAWPDRELKAPPVWCSVDLRDGNQALIDPMNVREKLELFHTLVDIGVKEIEVGFPSASETEYEFIRTLIEGGHIPDDVTIQVLVQAREHLIRRTFEAIDGAKHVIFHFYNSTSTLQQKVVFHTDVEGVKKIAVDAARLIRELSQPALDAGMDLRYEYSPESFMGTEMDAAVEICQAVIEAIGATPEHKVILNLPTTVENCMPNYFADEIEYFISRLPGRDRAIISLHPHNDRGEGVATAELGLLAGAERVEATLFGNGERTGNVDMVTLALNLYTQGVDPKLDFSDINKIRDVYERVTKMKIGERQPYVGELVFTAFSGSHQDAINKGTRYMEESGTEYWEVPYLPIDPADVGRQYEPIIRINSQSGKGGSAFVMQHSFGFDLPKAMHPEFGHIVQVETDRVGKELKPNAIYDLFKAHYIDAVKPYQLVQHSFAEFTDEEGHSHVTFAGTIRHTDTVFQVQGSGNGPINAFFNAIHGQKMDRFTFIDYKEHAVKQGSDSQAVAYIHLQDENGRDWFGVGMSHNINLAPLKGILSAINRAVSHDGK
;
A
#
# COMPACT_ATOMS: atom_id res chain seq x y z
N MET A 1 0.66 -45.55 0.06
CA MET A 1 1.39 -44.25 0.05
C MET A 1 1.01 -43.51 1.29
N LYS A 2 1.94 -42.95 2.07
CA LYS A 2 1.59 -42.10 3.21
C LYS A 2 0.79 -40.89 2.71
N PRO A 3 -0.17 -40.32 3.50
CA PRO A 3 -0.77 -39.05 3.20
C PRO A 3 0.29 -37.97 2.95
N ALA A 4 0.04 -37.03 2.03
CA ALA A 4 1.06 -36.11 1.56
C ALA A 4 1.71 -35.26 2.69
N HIS A 5 0.94 -34.92 3.72
CA HIS A 5 1.46 -34.14 4.86
C HIS A 5 2.37 -34.95 5.80
N GLU A 6 2.27 -36.28 5.86
CA GLU A 6 3.09 -37.12 6.73
C GLU A 6 4.55 -37.26 6.28
N LYS A 7 4.92 -36.75 5.10
CA LYS A 7 6.31 -36.67 4.66
C LYS A 7 7.08 -35.51 5.26
N TYR A 8 6.39 -34.53 5.87
CA TYR A 8 7.01 -33.37 6.49
C TYR A 8 7.27 -33.61 7.97
N ILE A 9 8.49 -33.30 8.39
CA ILE A 9 8.91 -33.41 9.79
C ILE A 9 8.55 -32.10 10.48
N PRO A 10 7.83 -32.12 11.62
CA PRO A 10 7.56 -30.93 12.41
C PRO A 10 8.86 -30.29 12.88
N PHE A 11 8.90 -28.96 12.88
CA PHE A 11 10.00 -28.22 13.49
C PHE A 11 10.03 -28.49 15.00
N VAL A 12 11.23 -28.74 15.54
CA VAL A 12 11.43 -29.03 16.96
C VAL A 12 11.88 -27.75 17.68
N PRO A 13 11.00 -27.11 18.47
CA PRO A 13 11.36 -25.86 19.17
C PRO A 13 12.49 -26.08 20.18
N LEU A 14 13.33 -25.07 20.33
CA LEU A 14 14.31 -25.04 21.41
C LEU A 14 13.64 -25.01 22.77
N LYS A 15 14.18 -25.79 23.73
CA LYS A 15 13.73 -25.75 25.11
C LYS A 15 14.48 -24.67 25.86
N MET A 16 13.89 -23.49 25.92
CA MET A 16 14.44 -22.37 26.69
C MET A 16 13.83 -22.33 28.10
N ALA A 17 14.68 -22.15 29.12
CA ALA A 17 14.22 -21.97 30.48
C ALA A 17 13.47 -20.64 30.68
N ARG A 18 13.85 -19.62 29.95
CA ARG A 18 13.25 -18.27 29.94
C ARG A 18 13.44 -17.66 28.56
N ARG A 19 12.43 -16.93 28.10
CA ARG A 19 12.45 -16.05 26.94
C ARG A 19 12.40 -14.60 27.43
N ALA A 20 13.31 -13.75 26.96
CA ALA A 20 13.29 -12.33 27.25
C ALA A 20 12.72 -11.50 26.10
N TRP A 21 12.83 -12.02 24.87
CA TRP A 21 12.42 -11.29 23.67
C TRP A 21 10.93 -10.88 23.65
N PRO A 22 9.95 -11.66 24.18
CA PRO A 22 8.56 -11.26 24.13
C PRO A 22 8.21 -10.01 24.96
N ASP A 23 9.06 -9.67 25.94
CA ASP A 23 8.88 -8.53 26.84
C ASP A 23 9.71 -7.30 26.38
N ARG A 24 10.43 -7.40 25.26
CA ARG A 24 11.25 -6.30 24.74
C ARG A 24 10.47 -5.40 23.78
N GLU A 25 10.94 -4.17 23.63
CA GLU A 25 10.42 -3.17 22.72
C GLU A 25 11.54 -2.72 21.76
N LEU A 26 11.18 -2.48 20.50
CA LEU A 26 12.08 -1.86 19.53
C LEU A 26 12.00 -0.33 19.71
N LYS A 27 13.12 0.29 20.15
CA LYS A 27 13.20 1.74 20.42
C LYS A 27 14.09 2.49 19.42
N ALA A 28 14.78 1.77 18.57
CA ALA A 28 15.63 2.29 17.52
C ALA A 28 15.56 1.38 16.29
N PRO A 29 15.80 1.93 15.09
CA PRO A 29 15.86 1.10 13.89
C PRO A 29 17.10 0.20 13.92
N PRO A 30 17.09 -0.93 13.19
CA PRO A 30 18.30 -1.70 12.94
C PRO A 30 19.25 -0.94 12.01
N VAL A 31 20.48 -1.42 11.89
CA VAL A 31 21.32 -1.08 10.75
C VAL A 31 20.73 -1.76 9.51
N TRP A 32 20.41 -0.98 8.50
CA TRP A 32 19.85 -1.47 7.26
C TRP A 32 20.92 -1.81 6.24
N CYS A 33 20.87 -3.01 5.68
CA CYS A 33 21.63 -3.37 4.50
C CYS A 33 20.68 -3.76 3.36
N SER A 34 20.81 -3.10 2.21
CA SER A 34 20.08 -3.54 1.01
C SER A 34 20.86 -4.66 0.33
N VAL A 35 20.14 -5.75 0.00
CA VAL A 35 20.65 -6.83 -0.84
C VAL A 35 19.97 -6.87 -2.21
N ASP A 36 19.30 -5.78 -2.61
CA ASP A 36 18.60 -5.65 -3.90
C ASP A 36 19.51 -5.93 -5.11
N LEU A 37 20.75 -5.41 -5.08
CA LEU A 37 21.69 -5.48 -6.20
C LEU A 37 22.42 -6.81 -6.30
N ARG A 38 22.33 -7.66 -5.27
CA ARG A 38 22.88 -9.01 -5.29
C ARG A 38 21.77 -10.05 -5.26
N ASP A 39 21.11 -10.30 -4.13
CA ASP A 39 20.11 -11.35 -3.94
C ASP A 39 18.83 -11.05 -4.72
N GLY A 40 18.38 -9.79 -4.68
CA GLY A 40 17.28 -9.32 -5.51
C GLY A 40 17.55 -9.42 -6.99
N ASN A 41 18.74 -9.01 -7.45
CA ASN A 41 19.12 -9.09 -8.86
C ASN A 41 19.31 -10.54 -9.35
N GLN A 42 19.88 -11.41 -8.52
CA GLN A 42 20.10 -12.81 -8.83
C GLN A 42 18.78 -13.55 -9.13
N ALA A 43 17.69 -13.14 -8.49
CA ALA A 43 16.38 -13.75 -8.62
C ALA A 43 15.57 -13.26 -9.84
N LEU A 44 16.06 -12.25 -10.57
CA LEU A 44 15.35 -11.71 -11.73
C LEU A 44 15.50 -12.64 -12.95
N ILE A 45 14.41 -12.81 -13.72
CA ILE A 45 14.43 -13.52 -15.01
C ILE A 45 15.38 -12.80 -15.98
N ASP A 46 15.30 -11.47 -16.02
CA ASP A 46 16.21 -10.60 -16.76
C ASP A 46 17.02 -9.77 -15.76
N PRO A 47 18.22 -10.21 -15.36
CA PRO A 47 19.07 -9.46 -14.43
C PRO A 47 19.36 -8.06 -14.92
N MET A 48 19.49 -7.12 -13.98
CA MET A 48 19.80 -5.72 -14.29
C MET A 48 21.18 -5.58 -14.95
N ASN A 49 21.25 -4.75 -15.98
CA ASN A 49 22.51 -4.31 -16.55
C ASN A 49 23.17 -3.24 -15.65
N VAL A 50 24.42 -2.86 -15.95
CA VAL A 50 25.18 -1.87 -15.16
C VAL A 50 24.44 -0.55 -14.96
N ARG A 51 23.75 -0.04 -16.00
CA ARG A 51 23.00 1.23 -15.91
C ARG A 51 21.79 1.09 -14.98
N GLU A 52 21.03 0.00 -15.09
CA GLU A 52 19.88 -0.29 -14.23
C GLU A 52 20.32 -0.46 -12.77
N LYS A 53 21.45 -1.16 -12.54
CA LYS A 53 22.05 -1.29 -11.21
C LYS A 53 22.50 0.04 -10.62
N LEU A 54 23.12 0.93 -11.42
CA LEU A 54 23.50 2.27 -10.98
C LEU A 54 22.27 3.10 -10.57
N GLU A 55 21.20 3.04 -11.35
CA GLU A 55 19.97 3.75 -11.05
C GLU A 55 19.37 3.28 -9.71
N LEU A 56 19.31 1.97 -9.48
CA LEU A 56 18.82 1.43 -8.22
C LEU A 56 19.75 1.74 -7.05
N PHE A 57 21.08 1.68 -7.26
CA PHE A 57 22.07 2.07 -6.25
C PHE A 57 21.86 3.50 -5.76
N HIS A 58 21.71 4.46 -6.69
CA HIS A 58 21.43 5.85 -6.33
C HIS A 58 20.08 6.01 -5.61
N THR A 59 19.07 5.27 -6.03
CA THR A 59 17.76 5.28 -5.35
C THR A 59 17.88 4.77 -3.90
N LEU A 60 18.65 3.71 -3.65
CA LEU A 60 18.91 3.21 -2.30
C LEU A 60 19.67 4.22 -1.44
N VAL A 61 20.67 4.91 -2.03
CA VAL A 61 21.39 6.01 -1.36
C VAL A 61 20.45 7.17 -1.04
N ASP A 62 19.59 7.58 -1.97
CA ASP A 62 18.60 8.66 -1.78
C ASP A 62 17.59 8.32 -0.67
N ILE A 63 17.17 7.07 -0.56
CA ILE A 63 16.32 6.56 0.53
C ILE A 63 17.04 6.68 1.89
N GLY A 64 18.37 6.66 1.91
CA GLY A 64 19.18 6.75 3.15
C GLY A 64 19.81 5.44 3.57
N VAL A 65 19.78 4.40 2.74
CA VAL A 65 20.48 3.13 3.03
C VAL A 65 21.98 3.37 3.05
N LYS A 66 22.65 2.91 4.13
CA LYS A 66 24.10 3.15 4.36
C LYS A 66 24.98 1.93 4.12
N GLU A 67 24.41 0.73 4.08
CA GLU A 67 25.11 -0.49 3.71
C GLU A 67 24.37 -1.14 2.53
N ILE A 68 25.08 -1.37 1.41
CA ILE A 68 24.47 -1.88 0.18
C ILE A 68 25.33 -3.03 -0.36
N GLU A 69 24.75 -4.24 -0.41
CA GLU A 69 25.38 -5.38 -1.06
C GLU A 69 25.26 -5.26 -2.57
N VAL A 70 26.36 -4.89 -3.21
CA VAL A 70 26.39 -4.47 -4.60
C VAL A 70 26.57 -5.63 -5.59
N GLY A 71 26.97 -6.81 -5.13
CA GLY A 71 27.07 -7.97 -6.00
C GLY A 71 28.00 -9.07 -5.51
N PHE A 72 28.19 -10.07 -6.39
CA PHE A 72 29.10 -11.17 -6.22
C PHE A 72 30.16 -11.11 -7.34
N PRO A 73 31.24 -10.31 -7.16
CA PRO A 73 32.16 -9.95 -8.25
C PRO A 73 32.90 -11.13 -8.88
N SER A 74 33.03 -12.23 -8.15
CA SER A 74 33.66 -13.44 -8.67
C SER A 74 32.68 -14.39 -9.39
N ALA A 75 31.38 -14.07 -9.43
CA ALA A 75 30.39 -14.91 -10.11
C ALA A 75 30.29 -14.62 -11.62
N SER A 76 30.44 -13.36 -12.05
CA SER A 76 30.37 -12.96 -13.46
C SER A 76 31.15 -11.68 -13.75
N GLU A 77 31.47 -11.45 -15.04
CA GLU A 77 32.16 -10.22 -15.46
C GLU A 77 31.25 -8.99 -15.27
N THR A 78 29.96 -9.10 -15.51
CA THR A 78 29.00 -7.99 -15.28
C THR A 78 28.99 -7.54 -13.82
N GLU A 79 29.05 -8.47 -12.87
CA GLU A 79 29.12 -8.17 -11.43
C GLU A 79 30.44 -7.46 -11.10
N TYR A 80 31.53 -7.92 -11.67
CA TYR A 80 32.84 -7.32 -11.52
C TYR A 80 32.88 -5.89 -12.10
N GLU A 81 32.44 -5.72 -13.35
CA GLU A 81 32.38 -4.42 -14.05
C GLU A 81 31.52 -3.40 -13.29
N PHE A 82 30.40 -3.83 -12.74
CA PHE A 82 29.52 -2.95 -11.97
C PHE A 82 30.24 -2.38 -10.73
N ILE A 83 30.92 -3.25 -9.96
CA ILE A 83 31.66 -2.80 -8.77
C ILE A 83 32.79 -1.86 -9.16
N ARG A 84 33.54 -2.17 -10.21
CA ARG A 84 34.57 -1.25 -10.74
C ARG A 84 33.98 0.08 -11.21
N THR A 85 32.83 0.04 -11.85
CA THR A 85 32.11 1.26 -12.27
C THR A 85 31.72 2.13 -11.07
N LEU A 86 31.23 1.54 -9.97
CA LEU A 86 30.91 2.25 -8.74
C LEU A 86 32.14 2.96 -8.15
N ILE A 87 33.28 2.25 -8.07
CA ILE A 87 34.50 2.74 -7.45
C ILE A 87 35.18 3.79 -8.34
N GLU A 88 35.45 3.44 -9.60
CA GLU A 88 36.19 4.30 -10.54
C GLU A 88 35.36 5.52 -10.99
N GLY A 89 34.05 5.37 -11.06
CA GLY A 89 33.11 6.45 -11.39
C GLY A 89 32.84 7.40 -10.22
N GLY A 90 33.31 7.10 -9.02
CA GLY A 90 33.05 7.93 -7.84
C GLY A 90 31.58 7.97 -7.42
N HIS A 91 30.84 6.89 -7.63
CA HIS A 91 29.41 6.82 -7.35
C HIS A 91 29.07 6.57 -5.88
N ILE A 92 30.04 6.15 -5.05
CA ILE A 92 29.85 5.77 -3.67
C ILE A 92 30.06 6.99 -2.77
N PRO A 93 29.00 7.49 -2.06
CA PRO A 93 29.16 8.56 -1.08
C PRO A 93 30.08 8.17 0.07
N ASP A 94 30.70 9.15 0.72
CA ASP A 94 31.65 8.90 1.83
C ASP A 94 31.01 8.26 3.07
N ASP A 95 29.68 8.32 3.20
CA ASP A 95 28.91 7.76 4.31
C ASP A 95 28.20 6.44 3.94
N VAL A 96 28.50 5.87 2.77
CA VAL A 96 27.97 4.60 2.29
C VAL A 96 29.06 3.55 2.23
N THR A 97 28.76 2.37 2.76
CA THR A 97 29.62 1.19 2.74
C THR A 97 29.07 0.20 1.70
N ILE A 98 29.88 -0.20 0.75
CA ILE A 98 29.52 -1.29 -0.15
C ILE A 98 29.82 -2.64 0.47
N GLN A 99 28.93 -3.61 0.26
CA GLN A 99 29.13 -5.00 0.67
C GLN A 99 29.32 -5.86 -0.58
N VAL A 100 30.23 -6.82 -0.52
CA VAL A 100 30.51 -7.77 -1.61
C VAL A 100 30.47 -9.19 -1.09
N LEU A 101 29.70 -10.05 -1.77
CA LEU A 101 29.54 -11.46 -1.39
C LEU A 101 30.61 -12.34 -2.06
N VAL A 102 31.08 -13.34 -1.31
CA VAL A 102 31.94 -14.38 -1.87
C VAL A 102 31.71 -15.72 -1.17
N GLN A 103 31.73 -16.81 -1.92
CA GLN A 103 31.76 -18.14 -1.36
C GLN A 103 33.17 -18.43 -0.76
N ALA A 104 33.24 -19.20 0.33
CA ALA A 104 34.48 -19.57 1.03
C ALA A 104 35.35 -20.50 0.16
N ARG A 105 35.90 -19.95 -0.94
CA ARG A 105 36.82 -20.62 -1.90
C ARG A 105 37.93 -19.65 -2.27
N GLU A 106 39.19 -20.10 -2.17
CA GLU A 106 40.38 -19.25 -2.33
C GLU A 106 40.37 -18.41 -3.61
N HIS A 107 40.17 -19.03 -4.79
CA HIS A 107 40.21 -18.31 -6.07
C HIS A 107 39.12 -17.24 -6.19
N LEU A 108 37.94 -17.44 -5.59
CA LEU A 108 36.86 -16.47 -5.57
C LEU A 108 37.19 -15.31 -4.61
N ILE A 109 37.74 -15.65 -3.44
CA ILE A 109 38.18 -14.64 -2.45
C ILE A 109 39.22 -13.71 -3.07
N ARG A 110 40.23 -14.24 -3.77
CA ARG A 110 41.26 -13.42 -4.44
C ARG A 110 40.67 -12.51 -5.50
N ARG A 111 39.77 -13.00 -6.34
CA ARG A 111 39.07 -12.21 -7.37
C ARG A 111 38.21 -11.10 -6.75
N THR A 112 37.61 -11.35 -5.58
CA THR A 112 36.83 -10.34 -4.88
C THR A 112 37.70 -9.21 -4.35
N PHE A 113 38.90 -9.49 -3.83
CA PHE A 113 39.85 -8.44 -3.44
C PHE A 113 40.31 -7.58 -4.62
N GLU A 114 40.51 -8.19 -5.81
CA GLU A 114 40.79 -7.43 -7.03
C GLU A 114 39.65 -6.46 -7.39
N ALA A 115 38.40 -6.90 -7.20
CA ALA A 115 37.22 -6.09 -7.55
C ALA A 115 37.02 -4.86 -6.65
N ILE A 116 37.38 -4.95 -5.35
CA ILE A 116 37.19 -3.87 -4.39
C ILE A 116 38.38 -2.89 -4.27
N ASP A 117 39.45 -3.14 -5.03
CA ASP A 117 40.63 -2.27 -4.97
C ASP A 117 40.30 -0.80 -5.22
N GLY A 118 40.78 0.09 -4.34
CA GLY A 118 40.51 1.53 -4.37
C GLY A 118 39.17 1.96 -3.73
N ALA A 119 38.34 1.04 -3.21
CA ALA A 119 37.17 1.42 -2.42
C ALA A 119 37.56 1.95 -1.03
N LYS A 120 36.75 2.85 -0.45
CA LYS A 120 37.00 3.45 0.86
C LYS A 120 36.44 2.64 2.03
N HIS A 121 35.16 2.25 1.92
CA HIS A 121 34.39 1.57 2.96
C HIS A 121 33.79 0.30 2.38
N VAL A 122 34.21 -0.87 2.89
CA VAL A 122 33.80 -2.17 2.38
C VAL A 122 33.43 -3.14 3.50
N ILE A 123 32.35 -3.88 3.31
CA ILE A 123 32.05 -5.12 4.04
C ILE A 123 32.40 -6.29 3.13
N PHE A 124 33.35 -7.10 3.55
CA PHE A 124 33.73 -8.33 2.86
C PHE A 124 32.93 -9.49 3.44
N HIS A 125 31.85 -9.86 2.72
CA HIS A 125 30.89 -10.87 3.14
C HIS A 125 31.24 -12.24 2.54
N PHE A 126 31.57 -13.21 3.39
CA PHE A 126 31.84 -14.58 2.96
C PHE A 126 30.89 -15.57 3.63
N TYR A 127 30.64 -16.69 2.95
CA TYR A 127 29.72 -17.70 3.43
C TYR A 127 30.12 -19.13 3.04
N ASN A 128 29.62 -20.08 3.80
CA ASN A 128 29.49 -21.48 3.43
C ASN A 128 28.28 -22.09 4.14
N SER A 129 27.68 -23.11 3.53
CA SER A 129 26.53 -23.80 4.14
C SER A 129 26.95 -24.65 5.33
N THR A 130 26.13 -24.61 6.38
CA THR A 130 26.40 -25.28 7.66
C THR A 130 25.31 -26.23 8.11
N SER A 131 24.17 -26.31 7.37
CA SER A 131 23.05 -27.19 7.77
C SER A 131 23.43 -28.65 7.80
N THR A 132 22.86 -29.40 8.73
CA THR A 132 23.05 -30.85 8.89
C THR A 132 22.72 -31.60 7.61
N LEU A 133 21.70 -31.19 6.86
CA LEU A 133 21.35 -31.80 5.59
C LEU A 133 22.44 -31.59 4.54
N GLN A 134 22.96 -30.36 4.38
CA GLN A 134 24.00 -30.05 3.39
C GLN A 134 25.34 -30.65 3.76
N GLN A 135 25.69 -30.73 5.04
CA GLN A 135 26.85 -31.50 5.50
C GLN A 135 26.81 -32.93 4.92
N LYS A 136 25.65 -33.59 5.02
CA LYS A 136 25.48 -34.97 4.59
C LYS A 136 25.41 -35.13 3.07
N VAL A 137 24.61 -34.30 2.37
CA VAL A 137 24.23 -34.56 0.96
C VAL A 137 25.04 -33.74 -0.04
N VAL A 138 25.66 -32.64 0.36
CA VAL A 138 26.42 -31.72 -0.51
C VAL A 138 27.91 -31.84 -0.26
N PHE A 139 28.32 -31.69 1.01
CA PHE A 139 29.75 -31.67 1.35
C PHE A 139 30.31 -33.05 1.73
N HIS A 140 29.44 -34.02 2.03
CA HIS A 140 29.83 -35.34 2.51
C HIS A 140 30.81 -35.31 3.69
N THR A 141 30.54 -34.41 4.65
CA THR A 141 31.35 -34.14 5.83
C THR A 141 30.49 -33.92 7.06
N ASP A 142 31.09 -33.61 8.18
CA ASP A 142 30.46 -33.28 9.47
C ASP A 142 30.63 -31.79 9.85
N VAL A 143 30.25 -31.43 11.07
CA VAL A 143 30.40 -30.08 11.63
C VAL A 143 31.85 -29.61 11.57
N GLU A 144 32.82 -30.47 11.90
CA GLU A 144 34.24 -30.10 11.87
C GLU A 144 34.71 -29.77 10.45
N GLY A 145 34.22 -30.49 9.44
CA GLY A 145 34.54 -30.20 8.04
C GLY A 145 34.00 -28.84 7.57
N VAL A 146 32.73 -28.50 7.85
CA VAL A 146 32.18 -27.22 7.44
C VAL A 146 32.75 -26.05 8.26
N LYS A 147 33.07 -26.26 9.56
CA LYS A 147 33.82 -25.32 10.40
C LYS A 147 35.21 -25.04 9.84
N LYS A 148 35.91 -26.08 9.39
CA LYS A 148 37.21 -25.91 8.75
C LYS A 148 37.15 -25.04 7.51
N ILE A 149 36.15 -25.21 6.65
CA ILE A 149 35.93 -24.35 5.46
C ILE A 149 35.80 -22.88 5.87
N ALA A 150 34.97 -22.58 6.87
CA ALA A 150 34.76 -21.23 7.37
C ALA A 150 36.07 -20.61 7.94
N VAL A 151 36.78 -21.36 8.78
CA VAL A 151 38.01 -20.90 9.44
C VAL A 151 39.15 -20.70 8.43
N ASP A 152 39.34 -21.60 7.48
CA ASP A 152 40.38 -21.45 6.47
C ASP A 152 40.11 -20.22 5.58
N ALA A 153 38.84 -19.99 5.19
CA ALA A 153 38.44 -18.79 4.46
C ALA A 153 38.67 -17.51 5.29
N ALA A 154 38.26 -17.50 6.55
CA ALA A 154 38.47 -16.36 7.46
C ALA A 154 39.98 -15.98 7.60
N ARG A 155 40.85 -16.98 7.76
CA ARG A 155 42.29 -16.77 7.82
C ARG A 155 42.84 -16.19 6.53
N LEU A 156 42.44 -16.75 5.39
CA LEU A 156 42.88 -16.27 4.08
C LEU A 156 42.40 -14.82 3.84
N ILE A 157 41.13 -14.52 4.15
CA ILE A 157 40.57 -13.17 4.01
C ILE A 157 41.37 -12.18 4.88
N ARG A 158 41.61 -12.52 6.14
CA ARG A 158 42.45 -11.71 7.04
C ARG A 158 43.86 -11.45 6.48
N GLU A 159 44.51 -12.47 5.92
CA GLU A 159 45.83 -12.34 5.29
C GLU A 159 45.77 -11.41 4.07
N LEU A 160 44.80 -11.61 3.17
CA LEU A 160 44.67 -10.85 1.92
C LEU A 160 44.17 -9.42 2.16
N SER A 161 43.56 -9.12 3.28
CA SER A 161 43.05 -7.78 3.59
C SER A 161 44.14 -6.81 4.04
N GLN A 162 45.33 -7.30 4.46
CA GLN A 162 46.36 -6.44 5.03
C GLN A 162 46.82 -5.32 4.07
N PRO A 163 47.05 -5.54 2.78
CA PRO A 163 47.42 -4.46 1.86
C PRO A 163 46.35 -3.38 1.72
N ALA A 164 45.06 -3.75 1.73
CA ALA A 164 43.94 -2.81 1.65
C ALA A 164 43.83 -1.96 2.96
N LEU A 165 43.99 -2.60 4.11
CA LEU A 165 44.02 -1.91 5.40
C LEU A 165 45.22 -0.94 5.51
N ASP A 166 46.41 -1.36 5.06
CA ASP A 166 47.63 -0.52 5.03
C ASP A 166 47.45 0.67 4.07
N ALA A 167 46.62 0.52 3.02
CA ALA A 167 46.26 1.61 2.10
C ALA A 167 45.15 2.53 2.67
N GLY A 168 44.61 2.23 3.86
CA GLY A 168 43.63 3.07 4.55
C GLY A 168 42.17 2.73 4.23
N MET A 169 41.89 1.56 3.65
CA MET A 169 40.49 1.08 3.45
C MET A 169 39.89 0.77 4.83
N ASP A 170 38.66 1.28 5.08
CA ASP A 170 37.80 0.83 6.17
C ASP A 170 37.14 -0.48 5.77
N LEU A 171 37.73 -1.59 6.17
CA LEU A 171 37.32 -2.92 5.82
C LEU A 171 36.74 -3.66 7.02
N ARG A 172 35.45 -4.00 6.91
CA ARG A 172 34.73 -4.83 7.88
C ARG A 172 34.46 -6.21 7.27
N TYR A 173 34.25 -7.19 8.14
CA TYR A 173 34.04 -8.58 7.73
C TYR A 173 32.64 -9.02 8.10
N GLU A 174 32.04 -9.80 7.23
CA GLU A 174 30.76 -10.46 7.49
C GLU A 174 30.87 -11.95 7.16
N TYR A 175 30.31 -12.77 8.03
CA TYR A 175 30.21 -14.22 7.83
C TYR A 175 28.76 -14.68 7.94
N SER A 176 28.28 -15.44 6.93
CA SER A 176 27.00 -16.14 6.97
C SER A 176 27.20 -17.64 7.09
N PRO A 177 26.75 -18.28 8.19
CA PRO A 177 26.51 -19.72 8.24
C PRO A 177 25.24 -20.01 7.44
N GLU A 178 25.38 -20.16 6.10
CA GLU A 178 24.23 -20.37 5.23
C GLU A 178 23.39 -21.57 5.68
N SER A 179 22.07 -21.47 5.55
CA SER A 179 21.10 -22.44 6.09
C SER A 179 21.16 -22.55 7.63
N PHE A 180 21.33 -21.42 8.32
CA PHE A 180 21.44 -21.34 9.79
C PHE A 180 20.32 -22.10 10.51
N MET A 181 19.05 -21.95 10.08
CA MET A 181 17.90 -22.66 10.68
C MET A 181 17.93 -24.18 10.52
N GLY A 182 18.75 -24.71 9.64
CA GLY A 182 18.97 -26.16 9.46
C GLY A 182 20.25 -26.66 10.14
N THR A 183 20.90 -25.77 10.90
CA THR A 183 22.15 -26.07 11.62
C THR A 183 21.82 -26.28 13.10
N GLU A 184 22.43 -27.31 13.71
CA GLU A 184 22.35 -27.49 15.16
C GLU A 184 22.85 -26.23 15.86
N MET A 185 22.09 -25.69 16.83
CA MET A 185 22.39 -24.38 17.42
C MET A 185 23.75 -24.32 18.11
N ASP A 186 24.13 -25.38 18.84
CA ASP A 186 25.45 -25.42 19.48
C ASP A 186 26.58 -25.48 18.43
N ALA A 187 26.36 -26.17 17.31
CA ALA A 187 27.30 -26.18 16.19
C ALA A 187 27.38 -24.81 15.51
N ALA A 188 26.27 -24.11 15.33
CA ALA A 188 26.26 -22.76 14.79
C ALA A 188 27.07 -21.79 15.67
N VAL A 189 26.89 -21.85 16.99
CA VAL A 189 27.67 -21.07 17.96
C VAL A 189 29.16 -21.41 17.85
N GLU A 190 29.52 -22.68 17.80
CA GLU A 190 30.91 -23.15 17.70
C GLU A 190 31.59 -22.66 16.40
N ILE A 191 30.91 -22.78 15.26
CA ILE A 191 31.43 -22.33 13.96
C ILE A 191 31.63 -20.81 13.97
N CYS A 192 30.65 -20.04 14.41
CA CYS A 192 30.73 -18.58 14.46
C CYS A 192 31.79 -18.10 15.43
N GLN A 193 31.95 -18.74 16.60
CA GLN A 193 33.04 -18.45 17.53
C GLN A 193 34.43 -18.69 16.89
N ALA A 194 34.59 -19.80 16.17
CA ALA A 194 35.83 -20.09 15.47
C ALA A 194 36.17 -19.06 14.38
N VAL A 195 35.13 -18.55 13.70
CA VAL A 195 35.28 -17.46 12.71
C VAL A 195 35.67 -16.14 13.38
N ILE A 196 35.05 -15.75 14.50
CA ILE A 196 35.42 -14.56 15.28
C ILE A 196 36.91 -14.57 15.62
N GLU A 197 37.42 -15.73 16.04
CA GLU A 197 38.85 -15.90 16.41
C GLU A 197 39.75 -15.89 15.17
N ALA A 198 39.36 -16.59 14.09
CA ALA A 198 40.15 -16.70 12.87
C ALA A 198 40.32 -15.35 12.15
N ILE A 199 39.23 -14.58 12.05
CA ILE A 199 39.24 -13.25 11.43
C ILE A 199 39.95 -12.21 12.32
N GLY A 200 40.04 -12.49 13.62
CA GLY A 200 40.68 -11.61 14.59
C GLY A 200 39.83 -10.41 15.03
N ALA A 201 38.51 -10.62 15.12
CA ALA A 201 37.59 -9.57 15.54
C ALA A 201 37.85 -9.12 17.00
N THR A 202 37.65 -7.82 17.23
CA THR A 202 37.78 -7.17 18.56
C THR A 202 36.48 -6.40 18.86
N PRO A 203 36.29 -5.93 20.11
CA PRO A 203 35.15 -5.06 20.43
C PRO A 203 35.12 -3.75 19.62
N GLU A 204 36.27 -3.24 19.18
CA GLU A 204 36.41 -2.04 18.34
C GLU A 204 36.22 -2.33 16.85
N HIS A 205 36.60 -3.53 16.41
CA HIS A 205 36.49 -4.00 15.02
C HIS A 205 35.71 -5.31 14.97
N LYS A 206 34.39 -5.18 15.11
CA LYS A 206 33.46 -6.32 15.17
C LYS A 206 33.28 -6.99 13.81
N VAL A 207 33.13 -8.30 13.83
CA VAL A 207 32.64 -9.05 12.68
C VAL A 207 31.11 -9.07 12.66
N ILE A 208 30.50 -9.00 11.50
CA ILE A 208 29.06 -9.19 11.32
C ILE A 208 28.81 -10.70 11.18
N LEU A 209 27.95 -11.24 12.05
CA LEU A 209 27.44 -12.59 11.94
C LEU A 209 26.03 -12.52 11.40
N ASN A 210 25.85 -12.87 10.15
CA ASN A 210 24.57 -12.77 9.45
C ASN A 210 23.88 -14.14 9.48
N LEU A 211 22.73 -14.21 10.14
CA LEU A 211 22.02 -15.44 10.46
C LEU A 211 20.80 -15.60 9.53
N PRO A 212 20.95 -16.28 8.36
CA PRO A 212 19.91 -16.31 7.36
C PRO A 212 18.83 -17.37 7.62
N THR A 213 17.58 -17.01 7.42
CA THR A 213 16.55 -18.00 7.10
C THR A 213 16.62 -18.31 5.60
N THR A 214 17.69 -19.02 5.19
CA THR A 214 17.93 -19.36 3.77
C THR A 214 16.70 -20.00 3.12
N VAL A 215 15.98 -20.83 3.89
CA VAL A 215 14.60 -21.24 3.63
C VAL A 215 13.82 -21.09 4.93
N GLU A 216 12.78 -20.30 4.91
CA GLU A 216 11.91 -20.13 6.07
C GLU A 216 11.15 -21.43 6.36
N ASN A 217 11.48 -22.13 7.43
CA ASN A 217 10.99 -23.49 7.71
C ASN A 217 10.23 -23.61 9.05
N CYS A 218 10.16 -22.54 9.86
CA CYS A 218 9.42 -22.52 11.12
C CYS A 218 8.66 -21.21 11.30
N MET A 219 7.87 -21.11 12.36
CA MET A 219 7.19 -19.88 12.74
C MET A 219 8.19 -18.84 13.29
N PRO A 220 7.92 -17.54 13.15
CA PRO A 220 8.81 -16.45 13.56
C PRO A 220 9.25 -16.50 15.03
N ASN A 221 8.36 -16.94 15.93
CA ASN A 221 8.68 -17.09 17.34
C ASN A 221 9.75 -18.15 17.62
N TYR A 222 9.83 -19.20 16.80
CA TYR A 222 10.89 -20.21 16.96
C TYR A 222 12.22 -19.66 16.48
N PHE A 223 12.23 -18.88 15.40
CA PHE A 223 13.42 -18.19 14.96
C PHE A 223 13.94 -17.19 16.01
N ALA A 224 13.03 -16.44 16.64
CA ALA A 224 13.40 -15.54 17.74
C ALA A 224 14.03 -16.30 18.92
N ASP A 225 13.52 -17.50 19.26
CA ASP A 225 14.13 -18.38 20.26
C ASP A 225 15.55 -18.79 19.84
N GLU A 226 15.78 -19.12 18.57
CA GLU A 226 17.11 -19.48 18.04
C GLU A 226 18.08 -18.31 18.13
N ILE A 227 17.65 -17.11 17.76
CA ILE A 227 18.48 -15.88 17.86
C ILE A 227 18.83 -15.57 19.32
N GLU A 228 17.86 -15.57 20.22
CA GLU A 228 18.13 -15.32 21.65
C GLU A 228 19.04 -16.39 22.26
N TYR A 229 18.84 -17.66 21.90
CA TYR A 229 19.71 -18.76 22.32
C TYR A 229 21.14 -18.57 21.80
N PHE A 230 21.28 -18.34 20.50
CA PHE A 230 22.59 -18.11 19.86
C PHE A 230 23.35 -16.97 20.54
N ILE A 231 22.71 -15.80 20.70
CA ILE A 231 23.29 -14.63 21.35
C ILE A 231 23.74 -14.95 22.80
N SER A 232 22.90 -15.67 23.54
CA SER A 232 23.18 -16.01 24.94
C SER A 232 24.32 -16.99 25.13
N ARG A 233 24.62 -17.79 24.08
CA ARG A 233 25.64 -18.83 24.11
C ARG A 233 26.91 -18.46 23.40
N LEU A 234 26.94 -17.36 22.61
CA LEU A 234 28.10 -16.96 21.83
C LEU A 234 29.20 -16.37 22.72
N PRO A 235 30.33 -17.07 22.92
CA PRO A 235 31.48 -16.48 23.55
C PRO A 235 32.02 -15.34 22.68
N GLY A 236 32.41 -14.22 23.28
CA GLY A 236 32.88 -13.05 22.52
C GLY A 236 31.76 -12.31 21.76
N ARG A 237 30.54 -12.33 22.31
CA ARG A 237 29.40 -11.57 21.77
C ARG A 237 29.71 -10.08 21.56
N ASP A 238 30.55 -9.50 22.40
CA ASP A 238 31.02 -8.11 22.31
C ASP A 238 31.86 -7.81 21.06
N ARG A 239 32.38 -8.85 20.38
CA ARG A 239 33.17 -8.79 19.15
C ARG A 239 32.34 -9.01 17.89
N ALA A 240 31.01 -9.15 18.00
CA ALA A 240 30.13 -9.43 16.89
C ALA A 240 28.93 -8.46 16.81
N ILE A 241 28.50 -8.17 15.59
CA ILE A 241 27.19 -7.57 15.27
C ILE A 241 26.30 -8.71 14.76
N ILE A 242 25.11 -8.87 15.31
CA ILE A 242 24.18 -9.90 14.86
C ILE A 242 23.27 -9.31 13.78
N SER A 243 23.34 -9.87 12.59
CA SER A 243 22.54 -9.51 11.43
C SER A 243 21.55 -10.62 11.08
N LEU A 244 20.42 -10.24 10.54
CA LEU A 244 19.40 -11.14 10.05
C LEU A 244 19.29 -11.03 8.53
N HIS A 245 19.06 -12.17 7.86
CA HIS A 245 18.79 -12.22 6.42
C HIS A 245 17.56 -13.11 6.17
N PRO A 246 16.34 -12.62 6.43
CA PRO A 246 15.14 -13.44 6.28
C PRO A 246 14.68 -13.54 4.84
N HIS A 247 14.37 -14.78 4.40
CA HIS A 247 13.51 -15.04 3.25
C HIS A 247 12.04 -15.12 3.67
N ASN A 248 11.14 -15.26 2.69
CA ASN A 248 9.69 -15.15 2.87
C ASN A 248 8.92 -16.38 2.39
N ASP A 249 9.51 -17.58 2.50
CA ASP A 249 8.94 -18.83 1.97
C ASP A 249 7.58 -19.20 2.56
N ARG A 250 7.32 -18.77 3.80
CA ARG A 250 6.05 -18.97 4.52
C ARG A 250 5.16 -17.72 4.52
N GLY A 251 5.61 -16.61 3.94
CA GLY A 251 4.95 -15.32 4.00
C GLY A 251 5.12 -14.60 5.34
N GLU A 252 6.12 -14.97 6.13
CA GLU A 252 6.35 -14.47 7.49
C GLU A 252 7.64 -13.65 7.63
N GLY A 253 8.35 -13.36 6.53
CA GLY A 253 9.67 -12.71 6.54
C GLY A 253 9.74 -11.42 7.34
N VAL A 254 8.72 -10.55 7.26
CA VAL A 254 8.66 -9.31 8.07
C VAL A 254 8.52 -9.64 9.55
N ALA A 255 7.60 -10.53 9.92
CA ALA A 255 7.44 -10.95 11.32
C ALA A 255 8.69 -11.66 11.86
N THR A 256 9.36 -12.44 11.03
CA THR A 256 10.64 -13.11 11.36
C THR A 256 11.73 -12.06 11.68
N ALA A 257 11.81 -10.97 10.89
CA ALA A 257 12.74 -9.88 11.16
C ALA A 257 12.38 -9.13 12.45
N GLU A 258 11.11 -8.74 12.64
CA GLU A 258 10.65 -8.03 13.84
C GLU A 258 10.95 -8.81 15.12
N LEU A 259 10.61 -10.11 15.16
CA LEU A 259 10.85 -10.94 16.33
C LEU A 259 12.34 -11.25 16.53
N GLY A 260 13.12 -11.40 15.45
CA GLY A 260 14.57 -11.56 15.53
C GLY A 260 15.27 -10.30 16.08
N LEU A 261 14.79 -9.10 15.75
CA LEU A 261 15.24 -7.84 16.33
C LEU A 261 14.88 -7.76 17.83
N LEU A 262 13.67 -8.13 18.22
CA LEU A 262 13.31 -8.26 19.64
C LEU A 262 14.20 -9.27 20.36
N ALA A 263 14.61 -10.35 19.70
CA ALA A 263 15.53 -11.34 20.25
C ALA A 263 16.96 -10.81 20.44
N GLY A 264 17.32 -9.67 19.88
CA GLY A 264 18.58 -8.96 20.12
C GLY A 264 19.50 -8.85 18.90
N ALA A 265 18.99 -9.07 17.69
CA ALA A 265 19.71 -8.71 16.48
C ALA A 265 19.78 -7.18 16.32
N GLU A 266 20.78 -6.69 15.62
CA GLU A 266 21.15 -5.27 15.52
C GLU A 266 21.08 -4.76 14.07
N ARG A 267 21.06 -5.66 13.08
CA ARG A 267 21.16 -5.37 11.66
C ARG A 267 20.22 -6.29 10.87
N VAL A 268 19.71 -5.79 9.75
CA VAL A 268 18.84 -6.57 8.84
C VAL A 268 19.28 -6.36 7.40
N GLU A 269 19.48 -7.45 6.69
CA GLU A 269 19.56 -7.49 5.24
C GLU A 269 18.18 -7.67 4.64
N ALA A 270 17.80 -6.76 3.75
CA ALA A 270 16.44 -6.70 3.18
C ALA A 270 16.47 -6.20 1.74
N THR A 271 15.35 -6.32 1.04
CA THR A 271 15.17 -5.76 -0.30
C THR A 271 13.95 -4.85 -0.37
N LEU A 272 13.97 -3.90 -1.29
CA LEU A 272 12.79 -3.10 -1.60
C LEU A 272 11.66 -4.04 -2.06
N PHE A 273 10.51 -3.89 -1.41
CA PHE A 273 9.29 -4.64 -1.70
C PHE A 273 9.42 -6.17 -1.64
N GLY A 274 10.49 -6.68 -1.01
CA GLY A 274 10.66 -8.09 -0.74
C GLY A 274 11.12 -8.94 -1.92
N ASN A 275 11.74 -8.35 -2.95
CA ASN A 275 12.28 -9.13 -4.08
C ASN A 275 13.41 -10.06 -3.63
N GLY A 276 13.50 -11.24 -4.24
CA GLY A 276 14.56 -12.21 -3.97
C GLY A 276 14.21 -13.62 -4.43
N GLU A 277 15.08 -14.54 -4.11
CA GLU A 277 14.94 -15.97 -4.47
C GLU A 277 13.60 -16.56 -3.99
N ARG A 278 13.02 -17.43 -4.79
CA ARG A 278 11.76 -18.16 -4.53
C ARG A 278 10.56 -17.23 -4.27
N THR A 279 10.27 -16.93 -3.00
CA THR A 279 9.18 -16.05 -2.55
C THR A 279 9.66 -14.66 -2.14
N GLY A 280 10.98 -14.43 -2.25
CA GLY A 280 11.62 -13.17 -1.92
C GLY A 280 12.30 -13.12 -0.56
N ASN A 281 12.90 -11.98 -0.27
CA ASN A 281 13.50 -11.59 1.00
C ASN A 281 12.50 -10.84 1.88
N VAL A 282 12.91 -10.47 3.10
CA VAL A 282 12.13 -9.55 3.91
C VAL A 282 11.95 -8.21 3.17
N ASP A 283 10.73 -7.69 3.17
CA ASP A 283 10.40 -6.40 2.58
C ASP A 283 10.87 -5.26 3.47
N MET A 284 11.91 -4.54 3.02
CA MET A 284 12.49 -3.39 3.72
C MET A 284 11.46 -2.28 3.96
N VAL A 285 10.62 -1.99 2.96
CA VAL A 285 9.61 -0.93 3.05
C VAL A 285 8.57 -1.27 4.12
N THR A 286 8.05 -2.49 4.09
CA THR A 286 7.06 -2.93 5.07
C THR A 286 7.64 -2.95 6.47
N LEU A 287 8.86 -3.49 6.67
CA LEU A 287 9.50 -3.55 7.99
C LEU A 287 9.78 -2.13 8.54
N ALA A 288 10.30 -1.23 7.70
CA ALA A 288 10.62 0.13 8.10
C ALA A 288 9.35 0.93 8.46
N LEU A 289 8.29 0.83 7.66
CA LEU A 289 7.03 1.54 7.92
C LEU A 289 6.24 0.92 9.08
N ASN A 290 6.41 -0.36 9.38
CA ASN A 290 5.91 -0.96 10.62
C ASN A 290 6.56 -0.32 11.85
N LEU A 291 7.88 -0.09 11.83
CA LEU A 291 8.59 0.63 12.90
C LEU A 291 8.11 2.09 12.99
N TYR A 292 7.98 2.76 11.85
CA TYR A 292 7.52 4.15 11.76
C TYR A 292 6.14 4.34 12.41
N THR A 293 5.19 3.45 12.12
CA THR A 293 3.83 3.51 12.70
C THR A 293 3.79 3.17 14.20
N GLN A 294 4.89 2.69 14.77
CA GLN A 294 5.08 2.51 16.21
C GLN A 294 5.90 3.64 16.85
N GLY A 295 6.14 4.73 16.11
CA GLY A 295 6.89 5.90 16.60
C GLY A 295 8.41 5.72 16.58
N VAL A 296 8.93 4.71 15.88
CA VAL A 296 10.38 4.50 15.70
C VAL A 296 10.79 4.99 14.31
N ASP A 297 11.53 6.08 14.25
CA ASP A 297 12.07 6.62 12.99
C ASP A 297 13.03 5.59 12.35
N PRO A 298 12.69 5.01 11.18
CA PRO A 298 13.52 4.01 10.52
C PRO A 298 14.82 4.57 9.94
N LYS A 299 14.99 5.90 9.89
CA LYS A 299 16.09 6.59 9.21
C LYS A 299 16.17 6.29 7.71
N LEU A 300 15.05 5.91 7.12
CA LEU A 300 14.85 5.71 5.68
C LEU A 300 13.73 6.62 5.20
N ASP A 301 13.92 7.26 4.06
CA ASP A 301 12.96 8.19 3.47
C ASP A 301 12.07 7.50 2.42
N PHE A 302 10.81 7.27 2.79
CA PHE A 302 9.75 6.77 1.91
C PHE A 302 8.69 7.83 1.61
N SER A 303 8.99 9.11 1.82
CA SER A 303 8.04 10.22 1.61
C SER A 303 7.56 10.38 0.15
N ASP A 304 8.22 9.74 -0.81
CA ASP A 304 7.74 9.59 -2.20
C ASP A 304 7.83 8.12 -2.64
N ILE A 305 6.99 7.29 -2.02
CA ILE A 305 6.99 5.84 -2.26
C ILE A 305 6.65 5.49 -3.72
N ASN A 306 5.89 6.34 -4.41
CA ASN A 306 5.54 6.12 -5.81
C ASN A 306 6.75 6.25 -6.73
N LYS A 307 7.62 7.24 -6.50
CA LYS A 307 8.88 7.40 -7.25
C LYS A 307 9.77 6.18 -7.07
N ILE A 308 9.90 5.70 -5.83
CA ILE A 308 10.71 4.51 -5.50
C ILE A 308 10.15 3.27 -6.21
N ARG A 309 8.82 3.06 -6.15
CA ARG A 309 8.13 1.99 -6.88
C ARG A 309 8.39 2.06 -8.39
N ASP A 310 8.26 3.24 -8.98
CA ASP A 310 8.40 3.42 -10.43
C ASP A 310 9.83 3.11 -10.91
N VAL A 311 10.86 3.47 -10.12
CA VAL A 311 12.25 3.06 -10.38
C VAL A 311 12.38 1.54 -10.26
N TYR A 312 11.94 0.99 -9.14
CA TYR A 312 12.02 -0.45 -8.89
C TYR A 312 11.35 -1.27 -10.01
N GLU A 313 10.09 -0.97 -10.37
CA GLU A 313 9.37 -1.69 -11.43
C GLU A 313 10.04 -1.58 -12.80
N ARG A 314 10.67 -0.45 -13.08
CA ARG A 314 11.37 -0.21 -14.35
C ARG A 314 12.66 -1.01 -14.45
N VAL A 315 13.49 -1.01 -13.40
CA VAL A 315 14.82 -1.65 -13.45
C VAL A 315 14.74 -3.15 -13.21
N THR A 316 13.82 -3.61 -12.36
CA THR A 316 13.63 -5.04 -12.08
C THR A 316 12.69 -5.73 -13.07
N LYS A 317 11.85 -4.96 -13.79
CA LYS A 317 10.77 -5.44 -14.67
C LYS A 317 9.70 -6.26 -13.90
N MET A 318 9.71 -6.18 -12.58
CA MET A 318 8.74 -6.79 -11.67
C MET A 318 7.63 -5.80 -11.33
N LYS A 319 6.38 -6.29 -11.21
CA LYS A 319 5.25 -5.48 -10.78
C LYS A 319 4.96 -5.68 -9.30
N ILE A 320 4.72 -4.58 -8.61
CA ILE A 320 4.28 -4.62 -7.22
C ILE A 320 2.80 -4.96 -7.16
N GLY A 321 2.42 -5.81 -6.22
CA GLY A 321 1.03 -6.22 -6.03
C GLY A 321 0.13 -5.06 -5.59
N GLU A 322 -1.10 -4.99 -6.13
CA GLU A 322 -2.07 -3.93 -5.80
C GLU A 322 -2.36 -3.81 -4.28
N ARG A 323 -2.10 -4.86 -3.51
CA ARG A 323 -2.31 -4.92 -2.05
C ARG A 323 -1.02 -5.08 -1.25
N GLN A 324 0.13 -4.80 -1.87
CA GLN A 324 1.41 -4.77 -1.15
C GLN A 324 1.33 -3.72 -0.04
N PRO A 325 1.69 -4.04 1.21
CA PRO A 325 1.60 -3.09 2.32
C PRO A 325 2.25 -1.74 1.98
N TYR A 326 1.58 -0.66 2.34
CA TYR A 326 1.98 0.75 2.18
C TYR A 326 2.14 1.26 0.73
N VAL A 327 2.47 0.43 -0.25
CA VAL A 327 2.80 0.87 -1.62
C VAL A 327 1.76 0.48 -2.65
N GLY A 328 1.02 -0.60 -2.44
CA GLY A 328 0.03 -1.10 -3.40
C GLY A 328 -1.03 -0.05 -3.74
N GLU A 329 -1.55 -0.06 -4.95
CA GLU A 329 -2.53 0.94 -5.41
C GLU A 329 -3.81 0.97 -4.58
N LEU A 330 -4.21 -0.18 -4.00
CA LEU A 330 -5.46 -0.33 -3.27
C LEU A 330 -5.32 -0.19 -1.75
N VAL A 331 -4.12 0.09 -1.21
CA VAL A 331 -3.91 0.07 0.25
C VAL A 331 -4.49 1.29 0.97
N PHE A 332 -4.60 2.44 0.28
CA PHE A 332 -5.21 3.65 0.81
C PHE A 332 -6.61 3.90 0.25
N THR A 333 -7.33 2.84 -0.06
CA THR A 333 -8.67 2.90 -0.62
C THR A 333 -9.67 2.16 0.28
N ALA A 334 -10.85 2.71 0.44
CA ALA A 334 -11.94 2.02 1.12
C ALA A 334 -13.11 1.78 0.14
N PHE A 335 -13.58 0.55 0.10
CA PHE A 335 -14.69 0.13 -0.77
C PHE A 335 -16.04 0.18 -0.06
N SER A 336 -16.07 0.03 1.26
CA SER A 336 -17.28 0.08 2.07
C SER A 336 -17.65 1.52 2.40
N GLY A 337 -18.92 1.90 2.16
CA GLY A 337 -19.42 3.23 2.50
C GLY A 337 -19.31 3.57 4.00
N SER A 338 -19.43 2.57 4.88
CA SER A 338 -19.24 2.77 6.32
C SER A 338 -17.78 3.06 6.68
N HIS A 339 -16.82 2.44 5.99
CA HIS A 339 -15.39 2.73 6.19
C HIS A 339 -15.04 4.13 5.69
N GLN A 340 -15.56 4.53 4.52
CA GLN A 340 -15.37 5.87 3.97
C GLN A 340 -15.93 6.96 4.89
N ASP A 341 -17.16 6.76 5.41
CA ASP A 341 -17.76 7.68 6.39
C ASP A 341 -16.92 7.80 7.66
N ALA A 342 -16.39 6.68 8.17
CA ALA A 342 -15.52 6.67 9.35
C ALA A 342 -14.18 7.37 9.10
N ILE A 343 -13.55 7.16 7.94
CA ILE A 343 -12.31 7.85 7.56
C ILE A 343 -12.55 9.36 7.47
N ASN A 344 -13.62 9.80 6.77
CA ASN A 344 -13.95 11.21 6.65
C ASN A 344 -14.23 11.88 8.01
N LYS A 345 -14.91 11.18 8.91
CA LYS A 345 -15.15 11.65 10.27
C LYS A 345 -13.87 11.71 11.10
N GLY A 346 -13.01 10.71 10.98
CA GLY A 346 -11.72 10.67 11.65
C GLY A 346 -10.79 11.81 11.19
N THR A 347 -10.69 12.04 9.89
CA THR A 347 -9.90 13.16 9.34
C THR A 347 -10.41 14.51 9.87
N ARG A 348 -11.73 14.73 9.83
CA ARG A 348 -12.31 15.95 10.38
C ARG A 348 -12.08 16.09 11.89
N TYR A 349 -12.20 14.99 12.65
CA TYR A 349 -11.92 14.99 14.08
C TYR A 349 -10.47 15.41 14.38
N MET A 350 -9.49 14.93 13.62
CA MET A 350 -8.09 15.34 13.77
C MET A 350 -7.91 16.84 13.50
N GLU A 351 -8.52 17.37 12.44
CA GLU A 351 -8.48 18.81 12.11
C GLU A 351 -9.10 19.68 13.22
N GLU A 352 -10.24 19.23 13.79
CA GLU A 352 -10.99 19.97 14.81
C GLU A 352 -10.37 19.85 16.21
N SER A 353 -9.85 18.68 16.58
CA SER A 353 -9.30 18.41 17.93
C SER A 353 -7.87 18.88 18.10
N GLY A 354 -7.11 19.02 17.00
CA GLY A 354 -5.68 19.37 17.04
C GLY A 354 -4.82 18.30 17.72
N THR A 355 -5.25 17.03 17.69
CA THR A 355 -4.44 15.92 18.23
C THR A 355 -3.10 15.82 17.51
N GLU A 356 -2.04 15.51 18.27
CA GLU A 356 -0.70 15.30 17.72
C GLU A 356 -0.48 13.87 17.21
N TYR A 357 -1.41 12.95 17.50
CA TYR A 357 -1.32 11.54 17.12
C TYR A 357 -2.26 11.22 15.96
N TRP A 358 -1.83 10.31 15.08
CA TRP A 358 -2.65 9.81 13.99
C TRP A 358 -3.76 8.88 14.50
N GLU A 359 -5.02 9.31 14.38
CA GLU A 359 -6.19 8.59 14.91
C GLU A 359 -7.31 8.44 13.87
N VAL A 360 -6.96 8.24 12.59
CA VAL A 360 -7.95 8.03 11.54
C VAL A 360 -8.32 6.54 11.44
N PRO A 361 -9.60 6.18 11.60
CA PRO A 361 -10.04 4.79 11.46
C PRO A 361 -9.67 4.20 10.10
N TYR A 362 -9.30 2.91 10.07
CA TYR A 362 -8.93 2.13 8.88
C TYR A 362 -7.67 2.57 8.13
N LEU A 363 -6.99 3.62 8.54
CA LEU A 363 -5.72 4.06 7.98
C LEU A 363 -4.62 3.92 9.06
N PRO A 364 -3.78 2.87 8.98
CA PRO A 364 -2.74 2.64 10.00
C PRO A 364 -1.58 3.64 9.93
N ILE A 365 -1.48 4.39 8.84
CA ILE A 365 -0.50 5.46 8.61
C ILE A 365 -1.20 6.61 7.89
N ASP A 366 -0.72 7.84 8.09
CA ASP A 366 -1.10 8.95 7.23
C ASP A 366 -0.57 8.71 5.80
N PRO A 367 -1.44 8.62 4.79
CA PRO A 367 -0.98 8.47 3.40
C PRO A 367 -0.01 9.57 2.95
N ALA A 368 -0.13 10.78 3.52
CA ALA A 368 0.74 11.91 3.20
C ALA A 368 2.21 11.66 3.58
N ASP A 369 2.48 10.89 4.64
CA ASP A 369 3.83 10.55 5.10
C ASP A 369 4.62 9.71 4.07
N VAL A 370 3.91 9.05 3.17
CA VAL A 370 4.48 8.26 2.07
C VAL A 370 4.22 8.88 0.69
N GLY A 371 3.87 10.17 0.64
CA GLY A 371 3.61 10.92 -0.59
C GLY A 371 2.34 10.48 -1.33
N ARG A 372 1.37 9.90 -0.60
CA ARG A 372 0.10 9.43 -1.13
C ARG A 372 -1.08 10.21 -0.57
N GLN A 373 -2.25 9.92 -1.06
CA GLN A 373 -3.50 10.47 -0.56
C GLN A 373 -4.49 9.34 -0.35
N TYR A 374 -5.42 9.52 0.58
CA TYR A 374 -6.58 8.64 0.66
C TYR A 374 -7.44 8.87 -0.58
N GLU A 375 -7.60 7.83 -1.37
CA GLU A 375 -8.46 7.82 -2.56
C GLU A 375 -9.72 7.03 -2.25
N PRO A 376 -10.87 7.69 -2.11
CA PRO A 376 -12.12 6.98 -2.06
C PRO A 376 -12.38 6.35 -3.44
N ILE A 377 -11.93 5.13 -3.68
CA ILE A 377 -12.37 4.37 -4.84
C ILE A 377 -13.81 3.94 -4.59
N ILE A 378 -14.73 4.66 -5.21
CA ILE A 378 -16.13 4.34 -5.16
C ILE A 378 -16.40 3.32 -6.25
N ARG A 379 -16.19 2.06 -5.90
CA ARG A 379 -16.72 0.95 -6.66
C ARG A 379 -18.05 0.55 -6.03
N ILE A 380 -19.14 0.74 -6.76
CA ILE A 380 -20.44 0.27 -6.33
C ILE A 380 -20.59 -1.16 -6.79
N ASN A 381 -20.41 -2.09 -5.87
CA ASN A 381 -20.79 -3.49 -6.03
C ASN A 381 -22.10 -3.75 -5.28
N SER A 382 -22.67 -4.94 -5.43
CA SER A 382 -23.93 -5.36 -4.79
C SER A 382 -23.90 -5.27 -3.24
N GLN A 383 -22.74 -5.07 -2.62
CA GLN A 383 -22.54 -4.89 -1.17
C GLN A 383 -22.31 -3.43 -0.76
N SER A 384 -22.23 -2.51 -1.72
CA SER A 384 -22.10 -1.08 -1.43
C SER A 384 -23.45 -0.57 -0.92
N GLY A 385 -23.52 -0.20 0.34
CA GLY A 385 -24.76 0.27 0.99
C GLY A 385 -25.34 1.53 0.34
N LYS A 386 -26.54 1.92 0.78
CA LYS A 386 -27.39 3.02 0.28
C LYS A 386 -26.70 4.38 0.08
N GLY A 387 -25.51 4.60 0.66
CA GLY A 387 -24.74 5.85 0.53
C GLY A 387 -23.74 5.89 -0.64
N GLY A 388 -23.34 4.75 -1.18
CA GLY A 388 -22.29 4.70 -2.20
C GLY A 388 -22.66 5.38 -3.51
N SER A 389 -23.90 5.15 -4.03
CA SER A 389 -24.38 5.78 -5.27
C SER A 389 -24.53 7.31 -5.12
N ALA A 390 -25.02 7.80 -3.99
CA ALA A 390 -25.14 9.23 -3.72
C ALA A 390 -23.78 9.92 -3.66
N PHE A 391 -22.78 9.26 -3.09
CA PHE A 391 -21.41 9.79 -3.04
C PHE A 391 -20.80 9.88 -4.44
N VAL A 392 -20.95 8.87 -5.33
CA VAL A 392 -20.49 8.96 -6.72
C VAL A 392 -21.12 10.16 -7.42
N MET A 393 -22.43 10.35 -7.25
CA MET A 393 -23.13 11.47 -7.85
C MET A 393 -22.56 12.80 -7.38
N GLN A 394 -22.24 12.92 -6.10
CA GLN A 394 -21.69 14.16 -5.53
C GLN A 394 -20.24 14.41 -5.99
N HIS A 395 -19.35 13.42 -5.86
CA HIS A 395 -17.90 13.61 -6.12
C HIS A 395 -17.56 13.64 -7.61
N SER A 396 -18.17 12.77 -8.41
CA SER A 396 -17.83 12.67 -9.83
C SER A 396 -18.61 13.64 -10.72
N PHE A 397 -19.83 14.03 -10.30
CA PHE A 397 -20.74 14.81 -11.14
C PHE A 397 -21.32 16.06 -10.47
N GLY A 398 -21.05 16.29 -9.19
CA GLY A 398 -21.50 17.49 -8.47
C GLY A 398 -22.97 17.46 -8.05
N PHE A 399 -23.63 16.30 -8.01
CA PHE A 399 -25.03 16.16 -7.61
C PHE A 399 -25.15 15.81 -6.12
N ASP A 400 -25.51 16.75 -5.30
CA ASP A 400 -25.73 16.56 -3.86
C ASP A 400 -27.18 16.10 -3.56
N LEU A 401 -27.42 14.79 -3.71
CA LEU A 401 -28.74 14.18 -3.56
C LEU A 401 -29.30 14.36 -2.13
N PRO A 402 -30.60 14.69 -1.98
CA PRO A 402 -31.26 14.66 -0.67
C PRO A 402 -31.18 13.28 -0.02
N LYS A 403 -30.97 13.23 1.30
CA LYS A 403 -30.87 11.96 2.04
C LYS A 403 -32.08 11.06 1.88
N ALA A 404 -33.27 11.61 1.75
CA ALA A 404 -34.52 10.87 1.52
C ALA A 404 -34.51 10.11 0.18
N MET A 405 -33.76 10.58 -0.83
CA MET A 405 -33.65 9.98 -2.16
C MET A 405 -32.63 8.82 -2.21
N HIS A 406 -31.66 8.79 -1.27
CA HIS A 406 -30.57 7.79 -1.27
C HIS A 406 -31.06 6.33 -1.29
N PRO A 407 -32.10 5.91 -0.51
CA PRO A 407 -32.57 4.53 -0.52
C PRO A 407 -33.14 4.10 -1.88
N GLU A 408 -33.91 4.96 -2.55
CA GLU A 408 -34.50 4.65 -3.84
C GLU A 408 -33.44 4.55 -4.94
N PHE A 409 -32.55 5.54 -5.03
CA PHE A 409 -31.49 5.53 -6.03
C PHE A 409 -30.50 4.39 -5.80
N GLY A 410 -30.15 4.12 -4.55
CA GLY A 410 -29.29 2.99 -4.18
C GLY A 410 -29.88 1.64 -4.61
N HIS A 411 -31.22 1.47 -4.50
CA HIS A 411 -31.91 0.28 -4.96
C HIS A 411 -31.88 0.14 -6.50
N ILE A 412 -32.10 1.23 -7.23
CA ILE A 412 -32.01 1.25 -8.71
C ILE A 412 -30.63 0.81 -9.18
N VAL A 413 -29.58 1.35 -8.56
CA VAL A 413 -28.19 1.00 -8.89
C VAL A 413 -27.89 -0.45 -8.54
N GLN A 414 -28.39 -0.95 -7.40
CA GLN A 414 -28.21 -2.35 -6.99
C GLN A 414 -28.86 -3.32 -7.97
N VAL A 415 -30.11 -3.09 -8.38
CA VAL A 415 -30.81 -3.92 -9.35
C VAL A 415 -30.05 -4.02 -10.67
N GLU A 416 -29.52 -2.90 -11.15
CA GLU A 416 -28.75 -2.89 -12.39
C GLU A 416 -27.39 -3.60 -12.24
N THR A 417 -26.71 -3.43 -11.09
CA THR A 417 -25.46 -4.12 -10.76
C THR A 417 -25.67 -5.64 -10.74
N ASP A 418 -26.75 -6.09 -10.11
CA ASP A 418 -27.10 -7.52 -10.05
C ASP A 418 -27.44 -8.07 -11.45
N ARG A 419 -28.13 -7.28 -12.29
CA ARG A 419 -28.46 -7.65 -13.66
C ARG A 419 -27.23 -7.82 -14.55
N VAL A 420 -26.25 -6.92 -14.42
CA VAL A 420 -25.03 -6.91 -15.25
C VAL A 420 -23.99 -7.92 -14.70
N GLY A 421 -24.07 -8.29 -13.42
CA GLY A 421 -23.14 -9.19 -12.74
C GLY A 421 -21.71 -8.61 -12.61
N LYS A 422 -21.57 -7.31 -12.80
CA LYS A 422 -20.32 -6.56 -12.74
C LYS A 422 -20.54 -5.21 -12.06
N GLU A 423 -19.47 -4.68 -11.52
CA GLU A 423 -19.43 -3.34 -11.00
C GLU A 423 -19.77 -2.27 -12.04
N LEU A 424 -20.57 -1.26 -11.64
CA LEU A 424 -20.92 -0.15 -12.50
C LEU A 424 -19.87 0.98 -12.37
N LYS A 425 -19.40 1.46 -13.51
CA LYS A 425 -18.54 2.64 -13.58
C LYS A 425 -19.34 3.91 -13.24
N PRO A 426 -18.69 4.99 -12.73
CA PRO A 426 -19.37 6.24 -12.42
C PRO A 426 -20.28 6.76 -13.52
N ASN A 427 -19.85 6.75 -14.78
CA ASN A 427 -20.68 7.18 -15.91
C ASN A 427 -21.95 6.34 -16.08
N ALA A 428 -21.90 5.01 -15.87
CA ALA A 428 -23.07 4.15 -15.94
C ALA A 428 -24.08 4.46 -14.82
N ILE A 429 -23.60 4.84 -13.64
CA ILE A 429 -24.43 5.28 -12.50
C ILE A 429 -25.10 6.62 -12.82
N TYR A 430 -24.36 7.55 -13.42
CA TYR A 430 -24.91 8.82 -13.89
C TYR A 430 -25.98 8.61 -14.99
N ASP A 431 -25.73 7.73 -15.94
CA ASP A 431 -26.69 7.39 -17.00
C ASP A 431 -27.99 6.79 -16.42
N LEU A 432 -27.89 5.93 -15.40
CA LEU A 432 -29.06 5.43 -14.66
C LEU A 432 -29.80 6.58 -13.95
N PHE A 433 -29.09 7.44 -13.27
CA PHE A 433 -29.67 8.61 -12.60
C PHE A 433 -30.41 9.49 -13.60
N LYS A 434 -29.75 9.81 -14.71
CA LYS A 434 -30.33 10.62 -15.78
C LYS A 434 -31.58 9.99 -16.37
N ALA A 435 -31.54 8.72 -16.73
CA ALA A 435 -32.65 7.98 -17.31
C ALA A 435 -33.85 7.91 -16.35
N HIS A 436 -33.62 7.72 -15.06
CA HIS A 436 -34.71 7.57 -14.09
C HIS A 436 -35.31 8.89 -13.61
N TYR A 437 -34.49 9.96 -13.47
CA TYR A 437 -34.93 11.19 -12.80
C TYR A 437 -34.91 12.43 -13.67
N ILE A 438 -33.96 12.59 -14.60
CA ILE A 438 -33.85 13.78 -15.44
C ILE A 438 -34.61 13.62 -16.76
N ASP A 439 -34.47 12.49 -17.43
CA ASP A 439 -35.09 12.21 -18.71
C ASP A 439 -36.55 11.67 -18.59
N ALA A 440 -37.11 11.70 -17.39
CA ALA A 440 -38.53 11.36 -17.16
C ALA A 440 -39.47 12.50 -17.64
N VAL A 441 -39.42 12.79 -18.95
CA VAL A 441 -40.11 13.94 -19.60
C VAL A 441 -41.47 13.58 -20.20
N LYS A 442 -41.97 12.39 -20.00
CA LYS A 442 -43.29 11.91 -20.50
C LYS A 442 -44.07 11.26 -19.36
N PRO A 443 -45.41 11.33 -19.35
CA PRO A 443 -46.29 11.88 -20.41
C PRO A 443 -46.41 13.41 -20.41
N TYR A 444 -46.04 14.13 -19.31
CA TYR A 444 -46.21 15.58 -19.19
C TYR A 444 -44.93 16.33 -19.49
N GLN A 445 -45.01 17.37 -20.33
CA GLN A 445 -43.89 18.23 -20.69
C GLN A 445 -44.30 19.70 -20.68
N LEU A 446 -43.51 20.55 -20.00
CA LEU A 446 -43.68 22.01 -20.07
C LEU A 446 -43.15 22.52 -21.43
N VAL A 447 -44.05 23.13 -22.24
CA VAL A 447 -43.72 23.59 -23.61
C VAL A 447 -43.37 25.08 -23.58
N GLN A 448 -44.19 25.88 -22.90
CA GLN A 448 -44.03 27.34 -22.80
C GLN A 448 -44.44 27.79 -21.40
N HIS A 449 -43.80 28.83 -20.88
CA HIS A 449 -44.15 29.39 -19.59
C HIS A 449 -43.79 30.86 -19.51
N SER A 450 -44.45 31.54 -18.59
CA SER A 450 -44.14 32.91 -18.16
C SER A 450 -44.45 33.07 -16.67
N PHE A 451 -43.72 33.98 -16.02
CA PHE A 451 -43.99 34.41 -14.67
C PHE A 451 -44.29 35.91 -14.66
N ALA A 452 -45.25 36.35 -13.87
CA ALA A 452 -45.46 37.74 -13.50
C ALA A 452 -45.29 37.82 -11.97
N GLU A 453 -44.38 38.65 -11.50
CA GLU A 453 -44.09 38.85 -10.08
C GLU A 453 -44.36 40.28 -9.69
N PHE A 454 -45.01 40.49 -8.56
CA PHE A 454 -45.14 41.78 -7.92
C PHE A 454 -45.05 41.61 -6.40
N THR A 455 -44.63 42.68 -5.73
CA THR A 455 -44.56 42.75 -4.27
C THR A 455 -45.64 43.73 -3.81
N ASP A 456 -46.45 43.34 -2.82
CA ASP A 456 -47.47 44.21 -2.26
C ASP A 456 -46.91 45.24 -1.32
N GLU A 457 -47.76 46.14 -0.81
CA GLU A 457 -47.37 47.22 0.11
C GLU A 457 -46.86 46.69 1.45
N GLU A 458 -47.19 45.45 1.81
CA GLU A 458 -46.73 44.76 3.03
C GLU A 458 -45.41 44.02 2.84
N GLY A 459 -44.86 44.00 1.61
CA GLY A 459 -43.60 43.35 1.27
C GLY A 459 -43.74 41.87 0.92
N HIS A 460 -44.96 41.33 0.72
CA HIS A 460 -45.15 39.94 0.30
C HIS A 460 -44.99 39.80 -1.22
N SER A 461 -44.25 38.76 -1.63
CA SER A 461 -44.11 38.42 -3.04
C SER A 461 -45.32 37.62 -3.54
N HIS A 462 -45.86 38.03 -4.68
CA HIS A 462 -46.94 37.37 -5.41
C HIS A 462 -46.48 37.01 -6.80
N VAL A 463 -46.44 35.69 -7.09
CA VAL A 463 -46.03 35.19 -8.38
C VAL A 463 -47.20 34.53 -9.06
N THR A 464 -47.51 34.96 -10.32
CA THR A 464 -48.45 34.30 -11.19
C THR A 464 -47.68 33.54 -12.28
N PHE A 465 -47.97 32.24 -12.39
CA PHE A 465 -47.49 31.38 -13.45
C PHE A 465 -48.55 31.20 -14.51
N ALA A 466 -48.17 31.31 -15.77
CA ALA A 466 -48.99 30.91 -16.91
C ALA A 466 -48.12 30.04 -17.85
N GLY A 467 -48.64 28.92 -18.29
CA GLY A 467 -47.88 28.01 -19.14
C GLY A 467 -48.68 27.03 -19.93
N THR A 468 -48.00 26.35 -20.82
CA THR A 468 -48.57 25.33 -21.71
C THR A 468 -47.89 24.00 -21.40
N ILE A 469 -48.72 22.99 -21.07
CA ILE A 469 -48.27 21.62 -20.82
C ILE A 469 -48.73 20.72 -21.95
N ARG A 470 -47.82 19.90 -22.46
CA ARG A 470 -48.13 18.81 -23.38
C ARG A 470 -48.32 17.53 -22.58
N HIS A 471 -49.42 16.84 -22.83
CA HIS A 471 -49.67 15.49 -22.35
C HIS A 471 -49.82 14.56 -23.56
N THR A 472 -48.81 13.76 -23.83
CA THR A 472 -48.68 12.97 -25.04
C THR A 472 -48.88 13.82 -26.31
N ASP A 473 -50.02 13.70 -27.01
CA ASP A 473 -50.35 14.45 -28.23
C ASP A 473 -51.27 15.64 -27.99
N THR A 474 -51.74 15.88 -26.79
CA THR A 474 -52.61 17.01 -26.42
C THR A 474 -51.86 18.10 -25.69
N VAL A 475 -52.28 19.33 -25.90
CA VAL A 475 -51.69 20.50 -25.28
C VAL A 475 -52.77 21.29 -24.55
N PHE A 476 -52.52 21.72 -23.30
CA PHE A 476 -53.44 22.49 -22.51
C PHE A 476 -52.76 23.63 -21.75
N GLN A 477 -53.52 24.67 -21.46
CA GLN A 477 -53.07 25.84 -20.75
C GLN A 477 -53.26 25.64 -19.23
N VAL A 478 -52.31 26.10 -18.42
CA VAL A 478 -52.38 26.11 -16.98
C VAL A 478 -52.01 27.49 -16.45
N GLN A 479 -52.70 27.95 -15.39
CA GLN A 479 -52.41 29.19 -14.71
C GLN A 479 -52.64 29.03 -13.22
N GLY A 480 -51.76 29.59 -12.42
CA GLY A 480 -51.84 29.57 -10.95
C GLY A 480 -51.06 30.67 -10.33
N SER A 481 -51.39 31.02 -9.08
CA SER A 481 -50.69 32.04 -8.31
C SER A 481 -50.19 31.44 -6.99
N GLY A 482 -49.11 31.99 -6.48
CA GLY A 482 -48.48 31.55 -5.22
C GLY A 482 -47.49 32.57 -4.67
N ASN A 483 -46.86 32.24 -3.56
CA ASN A 483 -45.87 33.05 -2.91
C ASN A 483 -44.44 32.97 -3.53
N GLY A 484 -44.31 32.16 -4.57
CA GLY A 484 -43.08 31.99 -5.35
C GLY A 484 -43.31 31.14 -6.58
N PRO A 485 -42.29 31.02 -7.49
CA PRO A 485 -42.44 30.32 -8.77
C PRO A 485 -42.86 28.84 -8.62
N ILE A 486 -42.29 28.13 -7.63
CA ILE A 486 -42.61 26.70 -7.36
C ILE A 486 -44.08 26.56 -6.92
N ASN A 487 -44.50 27.39 -5.95
CA ASN A 487 -45.87 27.33 -5.45
C ASN A 487 -46.89 27.77 -6.48
N ALA A 488 -46.59 28.80 -7.27
CA ALA A 488 -47.46 29.23 -8.37
C ALA A 488 -47.65 28.14 -9.45
N PHE A 489 -46.56 27.45 -9.84
CA PHE A 489 -46.61 26.34 -10.77
C PHE A 489 -47.36 25.14 -10.20
N PHE A 490 -47.09 24.76 -8.94
CA PHE A 490 -47.75 23.64 -8.30
C PHE A 490 -49.28 23.87 -8.21
N ASN A 491 -49.68 25.09 -7.85
CA ASN A 491 -51.10 25.51 -7.85
C ASN A 491 -51.71 25.50 -9.29
N ALA A 492 -50.91 25.87 -10.32
CA ALA A 492 -51.39 25.87 -11.70
C ALA A 492 -51.70 24.48 -12.24
N ILE A 493 -50.98 23.46 -11.79
CA ILE A 493 -51.20 22.07 -12.20
C ILE A 493 -52.24 21.35 -11.33
N HIS A 494 -52.61 21.94 -10.19
CA HIS A 494 -53.66 21.44 -9.32
C HIS A 494 -55.01 21.52 -10.04
N GLY A 495 -55.81 20.45 -10.04
CA GLY A 495 -57.07 20.39 -10.79
C GLY A 495 -56.93 19.80 -12.21
N GLN A 496 -55.71 19.49 -12.68
CA GLN A 496 -55.44 18.92 -14.02
C GLN A 496 -55.15 17.42 -14.01
N LYS A 497 -55.78 16.62 -13.14
CA LYS A 497 -55.43 15.21 -12.83
C LYS A 497 -54.05 15.02 -12.21
N MET A 498 -53.44 16.08 -11.77
CA MET A 498 -52.13 16.10 -11.07
C MET A 498 -52.28 16.51 -9.60
N ASP A 499 -53.52 16.71 -9.13
CA ASP A 499 -53.89 17.13 -7.78
C ASP A 499 -53.76 16.04 -6.69
N ARG A 500 -53.44 14.82 -7.10
CA ARG A 500 -53.21 13.69 -6.17
C ARG A 500 -51.85 13.72 -5.45
N PHE A 501 -51.03 14.72 -5.70
CA PHE A 501 -49.71 14.82 -5.11
C PHE A 501 -49.63 15.95 -4.06
N THR A 502 -48.97 15.66 -2.96
CA THR A 502 -48.55 16.63 -1.94
C THR A 502 -47.08 16.97 -2.13
N PHE A 503 -46.75 18.26 -2.10
CA PHE A 503 -45.38 18.72 -2.15
C PHE A 503 -44.77 18.58 -0.76
N ILE A 504 -43.69 17.73 -0.61
CA ILE A 504 -43.08 17.44 0.67
C ILE A 504 -41.84 18.31 0.91
N ASP A 505 -40.88 18.32 -0.05
CA ASP A 505 -39.61 19.01 0.12
C ASP A 505 -38.95 19.30 -1.23
N TYR A 506 -38.01 20.25 -1.23
CA TYR A 506 -37.12 20.45 -2.36
C TYR A 506 -35.73 20.92 -1.90
N LYS A 507 -34.73 20.61 -2.71
CA LYS A 507 -33.35 21.07 -2.57
C LYS A 507 -32.85 21.53 -3.93
N GLU A 508 -32.09 22.61 -3.96
CA GLU A 508 -31.54 23.16 -5.18
C GLU A 508 -30.09 23.62 -4.98
N HIS A 509 -29.24 23.42 -5.95
CA HIS A 509 -27.87 23.93 -5.96
C HIS A 509 -27.32 24.02 -7.41
N ALA A 510 -26.16 24.70 -7.56
CA ALA A 510 -25.42 24.75 -8.82
C ALA A 510 -24.52 23.52 -8.99
N VAL A 511 -24.54 22.88 -10.18
CA VAL A 511 -23.71 21.68 -10.45
C VAL A 511 -22.25 22.03 -10.68
N LYS A 512 -21.95 23.24 -11.19
CA LYS A 512 -20.59 23.74 -11.45
C LYS A 512 -20.46 25.18 -10.93
N GLN A 513 -19.24 25.62 -10.70
CA GLN A 513 -18.96 27.02 -10.39
C GLN A 513 -18.87 27.86 -11.67
N GLY A 514 -19.30 29.13 -11.60
CA GLY A 514 -19.23 30.08 -12.69
C GLY A 514 -20.60 30.56 -13.19
N SER A 515 -20.59 31.61 -14.00
CA SER A 515 -21.80 32.27 -14.54
C SER A 515 -22.61 31.43 -15.50
N ASP A 516 -22.03 30.38 -16.08
CA ASP A 516 -22.68 29.44 -17.00
C ASP A 516 -23.05 28.11 -16.31
N SER A 517 -23.21 28.15 -14.97
CA SER A 517 -23.60 26.97 -14.19
C SER A 517 -25.06 26.61 -14.40
N GLN A 518 -25.36 25.31 -14.40
CA GLN A 518 -26.74 24.82 -14.37
C GLN A 518 -27.21 24.62 -12.93
N ALA A 519 -28.42 25.07 -12.63
CA ALA A 519 -29.12 24.70 -11.41
C ALA A 519 -29.69 23.28 -11.56
N VAL A 520 -29.56 22.49 -10.50
CA VAL A 520 -30.25 21.22 -10.33
C VAL A 520 -31.21 21.32 -9.14
N ALA A 521 -32.45 20.95 -9.35
CA ALA A 521 -33.49 20.90 -8.32
C ALA A 521 -33.97 19.46 -8.13
N TYR A 522 -33.98 19.02 -6.89
CA TYR A 522 -34.53 17.73 -6.45
C TYR A 522 -35.87 17.99 -5.80
N ILE A 523 -36.90 17.33 -6.28
CA ILE A 523 -38.28 17.50 -5.81
C ILE A 523 -38.73 16.22 -5.13
N HIS A 524 -39.34 16.35 -3.97
CA HIS A 524 -40.00 15.27 -3.23
C HIS A 524 -41.50 15.50 -3.19
N LEU A 525 -42.26 14.64 -3.85
CA LEU A 525 -43.71 14.57 -3.82
C LEU A 525 -44.16 13.30 -3.13
N GLN A 526 -45.36 13.33 -2.55
CA GLN A 526 -46.04 12.16 -2.01
C GLN A 526 -47.42 12.01 -2.68
N ASP A 527 -47.79 10.80 -3.11
CA ASP A 527 -49.12 10.55 -3.66
C ASP A 527 -50.18 10.32 -2.57
N GLU A 528 -51.43 10.19 -2.97
CA GLU A 528 -52.60 9.95 -2.10
C GLU A 528 -52.53 8.66 -1.28
N ASN A 529 -51.64 7.71 -1.66
CA ASN A 529 -51.41 6.46 -0.95
C ASN A 529 -50.22 6.57 0.04
N GLY A 530 -49.63 7.76 0.17
CA GLY A 530 -48.46 8.00 1.04
C GLY A 530 -47.14 7.51 0.45
N ARG A 531 -47.08 7.23 -0.87
CA ARG A 531 -45.86 6.81 -1.54
C ARG A 531 -45.06 8.02 -2.02
N ASP A 532 -43.74 7.96 -1.74
CA ASP A 532 -42.79 9.01 -2.10
C ASP A 532 -42.35 8.90 -3.58
N TRP A 533 -42.24 10.07 -4.23
CA TRP A 533 -41.82 10.22 -5.61
C TRP A 533 -40.78 11.33 -5.71
N PHE A 534 -39.61 10.99 -6.23
CA PHE A 534 -38.54 11.96 -6.46
C PHE A 534 -38.45 12.30 -7.95
N GLY A 535 -38.20 13.56 -8.26
CA GLY A 535 -37.90 14.05 -9.59
C GLY A 535 -36.76 15.05 -9.59
N VAL A 536 -36.02 15.10 -10.68
CA VAL A 536 -34.86 16.01 -10.81
C VAL A 536 -35.04 16.86 -12.06
N GLY A 537 -34.88 18.15 -11.91
CA GLY A 537 -34.87 19.11 -13.00
C GLY A 537 -33.54 19.83 -13.12
N MET A 538 -33.13 20.07 -14.35
CA MET A 538 -31.90 20.84 -14.63
C MET A 538 -32.17 21.97 -15.60
N SER A 539 -31.62 23.16 -15.33
CA SER A 539 -31.75 24.32 -16.20
C SER A 539 -30.67 25.37 -15.87
N HIS A 540 -30.31 26.18 -16.86
CA HIS A 540 -29.57 27.44 -16.61
C HIS A 540 -30.46 28.48 -15.94
N ASN A 541 -31.78 28.33 -16.00
CA ASN A 541 -32.73 29.17 -15.28
C ASN A 541 -33.14 28.49 -13.97
N ILE A 542 -32.78 29.11 -12.84
CA ILE A 542 -33.07 28.60 -11.50
C ILE A 542 -34.58 28.39 -11.26
N ASN A 543 -35.45 29.24 -11.81
CA ASN A 543 -36.89 29.10 -11.64
C ASN A 543 -37.47 27.94 -12.47
N LEU A 544 -36.77 27.48 -13.52
CA LEU A 544 -37.21 26.41 -14.39
C LEU A 544 -36.78 25.03 -13.93
N ALA A 545 -35.66 24.92 -13.25
CA ALA A 545 -35.16 23.64 -12.74
C ALA A 545 -36.17 22.94 -11.81
N PRO A 546 -36.77 23.60 -10.80
CA PRO A 546 -37.79 22.99 -9.95
C PRO A 546 -39.04 22.55 -10.69
N LEU A 547 -39.51 23.32 -11.69
CA LEU A 547 -40.71 22.96 -12.48
C LEU A 547 -40.48 21.67 -13.27
N LYS A 548 -39.29 21.53 -13.86
CA LYS A 548 -38.91 20.27 -14.54
C LYS A 548 -38.85 19.11 -13.56
N GLY A 549 -38.34 19.35 -12.35
CA GLY A 549 -38.29 18.35 -11.28
C GLY A 549 -39.67 17.88 -10.83
N ILE A 550 -40.63 18.81 -10.68
CA ILE A 550 -42.03 18.48 -10.36
C ILE A 550 -42.64 17.58 -11.44
N LEU A 551 -42.51 17.97 -12.71
CA LEU A 551 -43.03 17.18 -13.81
C LEU A 551 -42.32 15.83 -13.90
N SER A 552 -41.02 15.74 -13.65
CA SER A 552 -40.31 14.48 -13.61
C SER A 552 -40.87 13.54 -12.52
N ALA A 553 -41.10 14.01 -11.30
CA ALA A 553 -41.70 13.22 -10.23
C ALA A 553 -43.10 12.70 -10.60
N ILE A 554 -43.93 13.57 -11.15
CA ILE A 554 -45.29 13.22 -11.62
C ILE A 554 -45.21 12.20 -12.75
N ASN A 555 -44.35 12.40 -13.72
CA ASN A 555 -44.19 11.49 -14.87
C ASN A 555 -43.77 10.08 -14.43
N ARG A 556 -42.87 10.00 -13.46
CA ARG A 556 -42.44 8.72 -12.88
C ARG A 556 -43.59 8.01 -12.17
N ALA A 557 -44.39 8.72 -11.39
CA ALA A 557 -45.56 8.17 -10.72
C ALA A 557 -46.59 7.63 -11.74
N VAL A 558 -46.95 8.44 -12.73
CA VAL A 558 -47.93 8.05 -13.77
C VAL A 558 -47.46 6.87 -14.62
N SER A 559 -46.15 6.84 -14.94
CA SER A 559 -45.56 5.72 -15.70
C SER A 559 -45.49 4.42 -14.89
N HIS A 560 -45.46 4.52 -13.57
CA HIS A 560 -45.53 3.35 -12.68
C HIS A 560 -46.94 2.77 -12.59
N ASP A 561 -47.97 3.63 -12.49
CA ASP A 561 -49.37 3.22 -12.39
C ASP A 561 -49.92 2.62 -13.71
N GLY A 562 -49.25 2.89 -14.82
CA GLY A 562 -49.61 2.34 -16.14
C GLY A 562 -48.99 0.97 -16.48
N LYS A 563 -48.17 0.45 -15.56
CA LYS A 563 -47.59 -0.91 -15.64
C LYS A 563 -48.31 -1.85 -14.71
#